data_d8d6317254272c3051149dab263a8fd2
#
_entry.id   d8d6317254272c3051149dab263a8fd2
#
_cell.length_a   1.000
_cell.length_b   1.000
_cell.length_c   1.000
_cell.angle_alpha   90.00
_cell.angle_beta   90.00
_cell.angle_gamma   90.00
#
_symmetry.space_group_name_H-M   'P 1'
#
loop_
_entity.id
_entity.type
_entity.pdbx_description
1 polymer ?
#
loop_
_entity_poly.entity_id
_entity_poly.type
_entity_poly.pdbx_seq_one_letter_code
_entity_poly.pdbx_strand_id
1 'polypeptide(L)'
;MGVTPEELAQAYPRLYHMADAQSWESIRKHGLLSTSSLLDLYEVKDKERADIEIRRRPDSVPILHDKHGHAVVRDQKPLIESKLRRALTDCTLEQWYRLLNKYVFFWLTPERLQTLLCARAYRGHTHAVLTLETLSFVRRYEDRIVLSPMNSGNTQPIAHRRGTATFQRMGDYPFRERAKYGDYYQVVELAVENGADVNESVISVDLMQCGGDGMKTLGNIFEK
;
A
#
# COMPACT_ATOMS: atom_id res chain seq x y z
N MET A 1 -0.48 22.38 11.49
CA MET A 1 0.83 21.83 11.92
C MET A 1 0.86 20.37 11.54
N GLY A 2 1.99 19.89 10.99
CA GLY A 2 2.20 18.49 10.62
C GLY A 2 2.09 17.51 11.78
N VAL A 3 2.47 16.27 11.54
CA VAL A 3 2.50 15.17 12.51
C VAL A 3 3.92 14.69 12.71
N THR A 4 4.32 14.43 13.96
CA THR A 4 5.61 13.81 14.28
C THR A 4 5.52 12.28 14.22
N PRO A 5 6.65 11.56 14.12
CA PRO A 5 6.67 10.09 14.21
C PRO A 5 6.01 9.56 15.49
N GLU A 6 6.23 10.22 16.62
CA GLU A 6 5.67 9.86 17.92
C GLU A 6 4.15 10.02 17.96
N GLU A 7 3.64 11.17 17.50
CA GLU A 7 2.20 11.44 17.42
C GLU A 7 1.50 10.43 16.49
N LEU A 8 2.12 10.12 15.34
CA LEU A 8 1.58 9.15 14.41
C LEU A 8 1.55 7.73 15.01
N ALA A 9 2.65 7.31 15.65
CA ALA A 9 2.75 6.00 16.29
C ALA A 9 1.82 5.87 17.52
N GLN A 10 1.58 6.94 18.24
CA GLN A 10 0.62 6.97 19.35
C GLN A 10 -0.82 6.75 18.85
N ALA A 11 -1.20 7.38 17.74
CA ALA A 11 -2.51 7.20 17.13
C ALA A 11 -2.65 5.86 16.41
N TYR A 12 -1.58 5.40 15.76
CA TYR A 12 -1.54 4.19 14.94
C TYR A 12 -0.31 3.36 15.29
N PRO A 13 -0.35 2.53 16.34
CA PRO A 13 0.84 1.80 16.80
C PRO A 13 1.29 0.71 15.83
N ARG A 14 0.46 0.33 14.85
CA ARG A 14 0.74 -0.72 13.87
C ARG A 14 0.43 -0.25 12.46
N LEU A 15 1.27 -0.70 11.51
CA LEU A 15 1.04 -0.58 10.08
C LEU A 15 0.81 -1.97 9.49
N TYR A 16 -0.05 -2.04 8.48
CA TYR A 16 -0.43 -3.29 7.85
C TYR A 16 -0.20 -3.25 6.35
N HIS A 17 0.45 -4.28 5.82
CA HIS A 17 0.60 -4.46 4.37
C HIS A 17 0.14 -5.85 3.96
N MET A 18 -0.65 -5.93 2.88
CA MET A 18 -1.13 -7.20 2.33
C MET A 18 -0.38 -7.53 1.05
N ALA A 19 0.38 -8.61 1.05
CA ALA A 19 1.14 -9.12 -0.08
C ALA A 19 0.57 -10.45 -0.59
N ASP A 20 1.12 -10.97 -1.69
CA ASP A 20 0.88 -12.34 -2.12
C ASP A 20 1.41 -13.33 -1.07
N ALA A 21 0.72 -14.47 -0.91
CA ALA A 21 1.05 -15.45 0.13
C ALA A 21 2.49 -15.99 0.06
N GLN A 22 3.09 -15.98 -1.12
CA GLN A 22 4.44 -16.51 -1.35
C GLN A 22 5.53 -15.42 -1.37
N SER A 23 5.16 -14.14 -1.19
CA SER A 23 6.09 -13.02 -1.38
C SER A 23 7.02 -12.77 -0.19
N TRP A 24 6.80 -13.39 0.98
CA TRP A 24 7.55 -13.03 2.20
C TRP A 24 9.06 -13.21 2.05
N GLU A 25 9.54 -14.32 1.49
CA GLU A 25 10.98 -14.56 1.35
C GLU A 25 11.64 -13.52 0.42
N SER A 26 10.96 -13.12 -0.65
CA SER A 26 11.44 -12.06 -1.54
C SER A 26 11.45 -10.70 -0.82
N ILE A 27 10.38 -10.38 -0.07
CA ILE A 27 10.27 -9.14 0.72
C ILE A 27 11.37 -9.09 1.79
N ARG A 28 11.63 -10.19 2.50
CA ARG A 28 12.68 -10.29 3.51
C ARG A 28 14.07 -10.05 2.92
N LYS A 29 14.30 -10.53 1.70
CA LYS A 29 15.60 -10.42 1.01
C LYS A 29 15.83 -9.05 0.37
N HIS A 30 14.81 -8.48 -0.26
CA HIS A 30 14.94 -7.28 -1.13
C HIS A 30 14.27 -6.03 -0.55
N GLY A 31 13.56 -6.16 0.57
CA GLY A 31 12.65 -5.14 1.07
C GLY A 31 11.27 -5.20 0.39
N LEU A 32 10.34 -4.45 0.93
CA LEU A 32 9.03 -4.23 0.36
C LEU A 32 9.13 -3.11 -0.68
N LEU A 33 9.22 -3.47 -1.95
CA LEU A 33 9.50 -2.55 -3.05
C LEU A 33 8.22 -1.95 -3.64
N SER A 34 8.29 -0.70 -4.08
CA SER A 34 7.26 -0.11 -4.94
C SER A 34 7.19 -0.85 -6.28
N THR A 35 6.07 -0.71 -7.00
CA THR A 35 5.97 -1.32 -8.33
C THR A 35 7.12 -0.90 -9.24
N SER A 36 7.44 0.39 -9.31
CA SER A 36 8.55 0.89 -10.15
C SER A 36 9.89 0.28 -9.76
N SER A 37 10.22 0.24 -8.45
CA SER A 37 11.46 -0.36 -7.96
C SER A 37 11.50 -1.88 -8.14
N LEU A 38 10.35 -2.55 -8.05
CA LEU A 38 10.25 -3.98 -8.31
C LEU A 38 10.52 -4.30 -9.80
N LEU A 39 9.95 -3.49 -10.71
CA LEU A 39 10.22 -3.62 -12.15
C LEU A 39 11.69 -3.34 -12.49
N ASP A 40 12.35 -2.41 -11.79
CA ASP A 40 13.79 -2.17 -11.94
C ASP A 40 14.60 -3.39 -11.51
N LEU A 41 14.32 -3.96 -10.32
CA LEU A 41 15.00 -5.15 -9.80
C LEU A 41 14.82 -6.37 -10.70
N TYR A 42 13.63 -6.53 -11.30
CA TYR A 42 13.29 -7.65 -12.18
C TYR A 42 13.62 -7.37 -13.65
N GLU A 43 14.29 -6.27 -13.96
CA GLU A 43 14.73 -5.86 -15.29
C GLU A 43 13.60 -5.82 -16.34
N VAL A 44 12.36 -5.56 -15.89
CA VAL A 44 11.20 -5.41 -16.78
C VAL A 44 11.32 -4.08 -17.54
N LYS A 45 11.24 -4.13 -18.88
CA LYS A 45 11.52 -3.00 -19.77
C LYS A 45 10.43 -2.78 -20.81
N ASP A 46 10.57 -1.72 -21.57
CA ASP A 46 9.84 -1.40 -22.79
C ASP A 46 8.31 -1.46 -22.62
N LYS A 47 7.65 -2.15 -23.51
CA LYS A 47 6.18 -2.23 -23.55
C LYS A 47 5.61 -2.92 -22.32
N GLU A 48 6.24 -3.99 -21.85
CA GLU A 48 5.78 -4.73 -20.67
C GLU A 48 5.79 -3.83 -19.43
N ARG A 49 6.88 -3.09 -19.21
CA ARG A 49 6.96 -2.10 -18.13
C ARG A 49 5.89 -1.02 -18.28
N ALA A 50 5.72 -0.46 -19.47
CA ALA A 50 4.73 0.56 -19.73
C ALA A 50 3.31 0.07 -19.44
N ASP A 51 2.96 -1.15 -19.85
CA ASP A 51 1.64 -1.74 -19.59
C ASP A 51 1.37 -1.93 -18.09
N ILE A 52 2.40 -2.22 -17.28
CA ILE A 52 2.27 -2.36 -15.83
C ILE A 52 2.25 -0.99 -15.12
N GLU A 53 3.12 -0.06 -15.52
CA GLU A 53 3.42 1.14 -14.74
C GLU A 53 2.50 2.33 -15.04
N ILE A 54 2.03 2.48 -16.29
CA ILE A 54 1.29 3.66 -16.74
C ILE A 54 -0.16 3.39 -17.15
N ARG A 55 -0.58 2.15 -17.10
CA ARG A 55 -1.96 1.73 -17.39
C ARG A 55 -2.61 1.08 -16.19
N ARG A 56 -3.94 1.05 -16.20
CA ARG A 56 -4.69 0.31 -15.19
C ARG A 56 -4.42 -1.20 -15.32
N ARG A 57 -4.09 -1.83 -14.21
CA ARG A 57 -3.97 -3.30 -14.12
C ARG A 57 -5.32 -3.91 -13.69
N PRO A 58 -6.06 -4.55 -14.61
CA PRO A 58 -7.32 -5.23 -14.25
C PRO A 58 -7.09 -6.46 -13.39
N ASP A 59 -5.93 -7.10 -13.55
CA ASP A 59 -5.51 -8.28 -12.81
C ASP A 59 -4.10 -8.12 -12.27
N SER A 60 -3.77 -8.90 -11.23
CA SER A 60 -2.41 -8.96 -10.70
C SER A 60 -1.45 -9.55 -11.74
N VAL A 61 -0.26 -9.02 -11.85
CA VAL A 61 0.76 -9.41 -12.83
C VAL A 61 1.87 -10.17 -12.10
N PRO A 62 1.98 -11.49 -12.28
CA PRO A 62 3.14 -12.23 -11.80
C PRO A 62 4.36 -11.87 -12.66
N ILE A 63 5.49 -11.67 -11.99
CA ILE A 63 6.80 -11.48 -12.63
C ILE A 63 7.78 -12.48 -12.07
N LEU A 64 8.67 -12.97 -12.92
CA LEU A 64 9.66 -14.00 -12.57
C LEU A 64 11.04 -13.56 -13.01
N HIS A 65 12.04 -13.79 -12.16
CA HIS A 65 13.43 -13.55 -12.47
C HIS A 65 14.30 -14.66 -11.87
N ASP A 66 15.30 -15.16 -12.62
CA ASP A 66 16.13 -16.30 -12.21
C ASP A 66 16.83 -16.10 -10.85
N LYS A 67 17.29 -14.88 -10.56
CA LYS A 67 17.99 -14.53 -9.31
C LYS A 67 17.07 -14.08 -8.18
N HIS A 68 15.90 -13.52 -8.52
CA HIS A 68 15.00 -12.86 -7.55
C HIS A 68 13.74 -13.66 -7.26
N GLY A 69 13.51 -14.73 -8.04
CA GLY A 69 12.35 -15.61 -7.86
C GLY A 69 11.05 -14.97 -8.38
N HIS A 70 9.95 -15.33 -7.75
CA HIS A 70 8.61 -14.90 -8.09
C HIS A 70 8.18 -13.67 -7.27
N ALA A 71 7.57 -12.70 -7.94
CA ALA A 71 6.88 -11.59 -7.30
C ALA A 71 5.56 -11.29 -8.02
N VAL A 72 4.66 -10.57 -7.35
CA VAL A 72 3.35 -10.21 -7.89
C VAL A 72 3.14 -8.70 -7.76
N VAL A 73 2.94 -8.05 -8.91
CA VAL A 73 2.44 -6.68 -8.95
C VAL A 73 0.92 -6.72 -8.85
N ARG A 74 0.38 -6.18 -7.76
CA ARG A 74 -1.06 -6.24 -7.48
C ARG A 74 -1.89 -5.48 -8.51
N ASP A 75 -3.10 -5.97 -8.73
CA ASP A 75 -4.13 -5.33 -9.56
C ASP A 75 -4.62 -3.98 -9.00
N GLN A 76 -5.36 -3.27 -9.84
CA GLN A 76 -6.01 -2.00 -9.53
C GLN A 76 -7.53 -2.09 -9.78
N LYS A 77 -8.14 -3.24 -9.46
CA LYS A 77 -9.57 -3.51 -9.69
C LYS A 77 -10.52 -2.43 -9.18
N PRO A 78 -10.29 -1.81 -7.98
CA PRO A 78 -11.18 -0.76 -7.47
C PRO A 78 -11.14 0.55 -8.26
N LEU A 79 -10.12 0.77 -9.11
CA LEU A 79 -10.03 1.97 -9.96
C LEU A 79 -10.88 1.81 -11.22
N ILE A 80 -11.87 2.68 -11.39
CA ILE A 80 -12.67 2.83 -12.61
C ILE A 80 -12.16 4.07 -13.34
N GLU A 81 -11.53 3.90 -14.51
CA GLU A 81 -10.84 4.99 -15.22
C GLU A 81 -11.74 6.17 -15.56
N SER A 82 -13.00 5.92 -15.97
CA SER A 82 -13.94 7.01 -16.28
C SER A 82 -14.28 7.86 -15.05
N LYS A 83 -14.34 7.25 -13.85
CA LYS A 83 -14.51 7.96 -12.59
C LYS A 83 -13.22 8.65 -12.17
N LEU A 84 -12.08 7.97 -12.29
CA LEU A 84 -10.76 8.50 -11.96
C LEU A 84 -10.46 9.74 -12.80
N ARG A 85 -10.63 9.69 -14.12
CA ARG A 85 -10.41 10.82 -15.04
C ARG A 85 -11.17 12.08 -14.62
N ARG A 86 -12.42 11.95 -14.15
CA ARG A 86 -13.24 13.08 -13.66
C ARG A 86 -12.82 13.57 -12.27
N ALA A 87 -12.15 12.74 -11.49
CA ALA A 87 -11.72 13.07 -10.13
C ALA A 87 -10.31 13.68 -10.08
N LEU A 88 -9.50 13.48 -11.12
CA LEU A 88 -8.15 14.07 -11.21
C LEU A 88 -8.23 15.58 -11.39
N THR A 89 -7.37 16.32 -10.68
CA THR A 89 -7.38 17.78 -10.64
C THR A 89 -6.21 18.43 -11.35
N ASP A 90 -5.03 17.82 -11.31
CA ASP A 90 -3.75 18.43 -11.71
C ASP A 90 -2.80 17.45 -12.43
N CYS A 91 -3.28 16.25 -12.75
CA CYS A 91 -2.47 15.26 -13.45
C CYS A 91 -3.32 14.40 -14.40
N THR A 92 -2.68 13.77 -15.37
CA THR A 92 -3.28 12.79 -16.28
C THR A 92 -3.45 11.43 -15.60
N LEU A 93 -4.20 10.49 -16.24
CA LEU A 93 -4.30 9.10 -15.78
C LEU A 93 -2.93 8.43 -15.70
N GLU A 94 -2.10 8.61 -16.72
CA GLU A 94 -0.74 8.06 -16.77
C GLU A 94 0.11 8.58 -15.61
N GLN A 95 0.11 9.90 -15.37
CA GLN A 95 0.85 10.50 -14.27
C GLN A 95 0.35 10.00 -12.91
N TRP A 96 -0.97 9.79 -12.76
CA TRP A 96 -1.53 9.21 -11.55
C TRP A 96 -1.08 7.77 -11.32
N TYR A 97 -1.10 6.92 -12.36
CA TYR A 97 -0.59 5.55 -12.24
C TYR A 97 0.90 5.51 -11.92
N ARG A 98 1.72 6.33 -12.57
CA ARG A 98 3.14 6.47 -12.22
C ARG A 98 3.33 6.90 -10.76
N LEU A 99 2.53 7.85 -10.29
CA LEU A 99 2.58 8.32 -8.90
C LEU A 99 2.26 7.19 -7.92
N LEU A 100 1.18 6.44 -8.14
CA LEU A 100 0.83 5.29 -7.30
C LEU A 100 1.93 4.22 -7.31
N ASN A 101 2.52 3.95 -8.46
CA ASN A 101 3.54 2.91 -8.62
C ASN A 101 4.90 3.27 -8.02
N LYS A 102 5.13 4.53 -7.63
CA LYS A 102 6.31 4.96 -6.86
C LYS A 102 6.22 4.62 -5.38
N TYR A 103 5.04 4.29 -4.86
CA TYR A 103 4.80 4.10 -3.45
C TYR A 103 4.53 2.64 -3.08
N VAL A 104 4.90 2.30 -1.84
CA VAL A 104 4.38 1.16 -1.09
C VAL A 104 3.40 1.68 -0.05
N PHE A 105 2.21 1.10 -0.01
CA PHE A 105 1.10 1.56 0.82
C PHE A 105 0.92 0.68 2.06
N PHE A 106 0.59 1.32 3.17
CA PHE A 106 0.24 0.67 4.42
C PHE A 106 -1.12 1.18 4.92
N TRP A 107 -1.92 0.26 5.42
CA TRP A 107 -3.10 0.58 6.22
C TRP A 107 -2.68 0.87 7.65
N LEU A 108 -3.38 1.82 8.29
CA LEU A 108 -3.07 2.24 9.65
C LEU A 108 -4.05 1.62 10.67
N THR A 109 -5.14 1.01 10.20
CA THR A 109 -6.10 0.37 11.09
C THR A 109 -6.45 -1.05 10.62
N PRO A 110 -6.75 -1.98 11.55
CA PRO A 110 -7.11 -3.35 11.19
C PRO A 110 -8.43 -3.44 10.41
N GLU A 111 -9.35 -2.49 10.60
CA GLU A 111 -10.63 -2.45 9.88
C GLU A 111 -10.43 -2.18 8.38
N ARG A 112 -9.42 -1.35 8.03
CA ARG A 112 -9.06 -1.11 6.62
C ARG A 112 -8.41 -2.32 5.97
N LEU A 113 -7.53 -3.01 6.70
CA LEU A 113 -6.98 -4.28 6.28
C LEU A 113 -8.10 -5.30 6.04
N GLN A 114 -9.03 -5.43 7.00
CA GLN A 114 -10.19 -6.33 6.89
C GLN A 114 -11.04 -5.98 5.66
N THR A 115 -11.32 -4.70 5.44
CA THR A 115 -12.07 -4.22 4.27
C THR A 115 -11.40 -4.65 2.97
N LEU A 116 -10.06 -4.58 2.89
CA LEU A 116 -9.31 -5.02 1.73
C LEU A 116 -9.35 -6.53 1.57
N LEU A 117 -9.01 -7.29 2.62
CA LEU A 117 -9.00 -8.76 2.60
C LEU A 117 -10.36 -9.35 2.23
N CYS A 118 -11.44 -8.74 2.73
CA CYS A 118 -12.81 -9.21 2.49
C CYS A 118 -13.44 -8.64 1.22
N ALA A 119 -12.73 -7.78 0.49
CA ALA A 119 -13.21 -7.29 -0.79
C ALA A 119 -13.44 -8.44 -1.79
N ARG A 120 -14.45 -8.30 -2.63
CA ARG A 120 -14.86 -9.36 -3.60
C ARG A 120 -13.67 -9.88 -4.45
N ALA A 121 -12.70 -9.03 -4.74
CA ALA A 121 -11.55 -9.38 -5.57
C ALA A 121 -10.53 -10.27 -4.84
N TYR A 122 -10.53 -10.29 -3.50
CA TYR A 122 -9.51 -10.94 -2.67
C TYR A 122 -10.07 -12.01 -1.73
N ARG A 123 -11.39 -11.98 -1.52
CA ARG A 123 -12.09 -12.98 -0.70
C ARG A 123 -11.83 -14.39 -1.21
N GLY A 124 -11.54 -15.32 -0.30
CA GLY A 124 -11.25 -16.71 -0.62
C GLY A 124 -9.79 -16.98 -1.02
N HIS A 125 -8.99 -15.93 -1.24
CA HIS A 125 -7.56 -16.07 -1.50
C HIS A 125 -6.77 -15.93 -0.21
N THR A 126 -5.65 -16.67 -0.10
CA THR A 126 -4.68 -16.52 0.99
C THR A 126 -3.71 -15.39 0.66
N HIS A 127 -3.44 -14.55 1.65
CA HIS A 127 -2.51 -13.43 1.54
C HIS A 127 -1.52 -13.46 2.70
N ALA A 128 -0.29 -12.99 2.45
CA ALA A 128 0.65 -12.66 3.51
C ALA A 128 0.33 -11.25 4.02
N VAL A 129 0.05 -11.13 5.30
CA VAL A 129 -0.19 -9.85 5.97
C VAL A 129 0.99 -9.53 6.87
N LEU A 130 1.70 -8.46 6.53
CA LEU A 130 2.79 -7.95 7.35
C LEU A 130 2.23 -6.95 8.36
N THR A 131 2.57 -7.14 9.62
CA THR A 131 2.31 -6.18 10.71
C THR A 131 3.64 -5.57 11.13
N LEU A 132 3.73 -4.23 11.09
CA LEU A 132 4.93 -3.49 11.42
C LEU A 132 4.71 -2.62 12.67
N GLU A 133 5.79 -2.37 13.42
CA GLU A 133 5.85 -1.37 14.47
C GLU A 133 6.00 0.01 13.83
N THR A 134 5.07 0.92 14.13
CA THR A 134 4.98 2.21 13.43
C THR A 134 6.16 3.13 13.73
N LEU A 135 6.56 3.27 14.99
CA LEU A 135 7.54 4.28 15.39
C LEU A 135 8.91 4.03 14.74
N SER A 136 9.42 2.80 14.82
CA SER A 136 10.71 2.44 14.22
C SER A 136 10.69 2.58 12.71
N PHE A 137 9.58 2.15 12.07
CA PHE A 137 9.41 2.28 10.63
C PHE A 137 9.37 3.74 10.18
N VAL A 138 8.56 4.56 10.83
CA VAL A 138 8.36 5.96 10.46
C VAL A 138 9.63 6.79 10.70
N ARG A 139 10.33 6.61 11.83
CA ARG A 139 11.61 7.30 12.10
C ARG A 139 12.68 6.99 11.05
N ARG A 140 12.72 5.73 10.56
CA ARG A 140 13.71 5.32 9.56
C ARG A 140 13.44 5.90 8.18
N TYR A 141 12.19 6.16 7.84
CA TYR A 141 11.78 6.54 6.48
C TYR A 141 11.04 7.88 6.41
N GLU A 142 11.12 8.71 7.45
CA GLU A 142 10.36 9.96 7.61
C GLU A 142 10.44 10.88 6.39
N ASP A 143 11.63 11.02 5.82
CA ASP A 143 11.91 11.83 4.64
C ASP A 143 11.24 11.32 3.34
N ARG A 144 10.87 10.05 3.30
CA ARG A 144 10.22 9.38 2.15
C ARG A 144 8.76 9.04 2.38
N ILE A 145 8.24 9.26 3.60
CA ILE A 145 6.85 8.99 3.93
C ILE A 145 5.95 10.13 3.48
N VAL A 146 4.81 9.73 2.93
CA VAL A 146 3.67 10.59 2.66
C VAL A 146 2.39 9.98 3.25
N LEU A 147 1.46 10.84 3.63
CA LEU A 147 0.16 10.47 4.18
C LEU A 147 -0.95 10.88 3.23
N SER A 148 -1.99 10.04 3.14
CA SER A 148 -3.18 10.33 2.33
C SER A 148 -4.45 10.32 3.18
N PRO A 149 -5.35 11.31 2.98
CA PRO A 149 -6.64 11.37 3.66
C PRO A 149 -7.70 10.46 3.04
N MET A 150 -7.34 9.66 2.02
CA MET A 150 -8.26 8.81 1.29
C MET A 150 -7.57 7.53 0.77
N ASN A 151 -8.36 6.53 0.41
CA ASN A 151 -7.88 5.39 -0.37
C ASN A 151 -7.62 5.83 -1.81
N SER A 152 -6.34 6.02 -2.13
CA SER A 152 -5.87 6.54 -3.43
C SER A 152 -6.11 5.54 -4.58
N GLY A 153 -6.14 4.26 -4.26
CA GLY A 153 -6.37 3.14 -5.19
C GLY A 153 -7.85 2.80 -5.43
N ASN A 154 -8.80 3.57 -4.88
CA ASN A 154 -10.23 3.29 -5.02
C ASN A 154 -11.02 4.49 -5.56
N THR A 155 -11.94 4.23 -6.49
CA THR A 155 -12.89 5.22 -7.02
C THR A 155 -14.35 4.83 -6.79
N GLN A 156 -14.61 3.87 -5.91
CA GLN A 156 -15.96 3.36 -5.64
C GLN A 156 -16.36 3.57 -4.18
N PRO A 157 -17.64 3.77 -3.89
CA PRO A 157 -18.71 4.06 -4.85
C PRO A 157 -18.59 5.46 -5.49
N ILE A 158 -17.93 6.40 -4.80
CA ILE A 158 -17.72 7.79 -5.22
C ILE A 158 -16.21 8.04 -5.37
N ALA A 159 -15.81 8.61 -6.50
CA ALA A 159 -14.45 9.06 -6.73
C ALA A 159 -14.24 10.47 -6.15
N HIS A 160 -13.60 10.57 -4.99
CA HIS A 160 -13.19 11.86 -4.44
C HIS A 160 -12.13 12.51 -5.32
N ARG A 161 -12.15 13.86 -5.37
CA ARG A 161 -11.15 14.66 -6.08
C ARG A 161 -9.75 14.32 -5.54
N ARG A 162 -8.81 14.12 -6.45
CA ARG A 162 -7.44 13.71 -6.15
C ARG A 162 -6.45 14.25 -7.17
N GLY A 163 -5.20 14.34 -6.78
CA GLY A 163 -4.10 14.81 -7.59
C GLY A 163 -2.80 14.69 -6.83
N THR A 164 -1.76 15.40 -7.25
CA THR A 164 -0.44 15.36 -6.60
C THR A 164 -0.50 15.72 -5.12
N ALA A 165 -1.35 16.68 -4.74
CA ALA A 165 -1.58 17.10 -3.36
C ALA A 165 -2.33 16.08 -2.49
N THR A 166 -2.76 14.93 -3.04
CA THR A 166 -3.37 13.84 -2.24
C THR A 166 -2.36 13.24 -1.26
N PHE A 167 -1.09 13.23 -1.65
CA PHE A 167 0.01 12.70 -0.85
C PHE A 167 0.81 13.84 -0.25
N GLN A 168 0.79 13.97 1.07
CA GLN A 168 1.43 15.06 1.80
C GLN A 168 2.53 14.52 2.70
N ARG A 169 3.67 15.22 2.76
CA ARG A 169 4.72 14.90 3.75
C ARG A 169 4.16 15.03 5.16
N MET A 170 4.72 14.30 6.10
CA MET A 170 4.26 14.30 7.49
C MET A 170 4.23 15.71 8.08
N GLY A 171 5.24 16.53 7.79
CA GLY A 171 5.32 17.93 8.26
C GLY A 171 4.21 18.85 7.73
N ASP A 172 3.60 18.51 6.59
CA ASP A 172 2.56 19.31 5.92
C ASP A 172 1.16 18.73 6.10
N TYR A 173 1.05 17.48 6.60
CA TYR A 173 -0.23 16.79 6.72
C TYR A 173 -1.08 17.39 7.86
N PRO A 174 -2.35 17.77 7.60
CA PRO A 174 -3.20 18.45 8.59
C PRO A 174 -3.75 17.48 9.64
N PHE A 175 -2.85 16.78 10.36
CA PHE A 175 -3.16 15.67 11.23
C PHE A 175 -4.16 16.04 12.33
N ARG A 176 -3.89 17.16 13.04
CA ARG A 176 -4.73 17.60 14.18
C ARG A 176 -6.10 18.10 13.72
N GLU A 177 -6.15 18.79 12.58
CA GLU A 177 -7.43 19.26 12.02
C GLU A 177 -8.31 18.11 11.55
N ARG A 178 -7.69 17.00 11.17
CA ARG A 178 -8.38 15.79 10.74
C ARG A 178 -8.82 14.87 11.88
N ALA A 179 -8.33 15.07 13.10
CA ALA A 179 -8.71 14.28 14.28
C ALA A 179 -10.24 14.26 14.52
N LYS A 180 -10.95 15.33 14.12
CA LYS A 180 -12.42 15.40 14.19
C LYS A 180 -13.16 14.32 13.39
N TYR A 181 -12.50 13.66 12.45
CA TYR A 181 -13.08 12.58 11.64
C TYR A 181 -12.86 11.19 12.27
N GLY A 182 -12.17 11.10 13.42
CA GLY A 182 -11.77 9.86 14.08
C GLY A 182 -10.63 9.13 13.37
N ASP A 183 -10.03 8.17 14.06
CA ASP A 183 -8.81 7.47 13.63
C ASP A 183 -8.96 6.79 12.26
N TYR A 184 -10.14 6.27 11.96
CA TYR A 184 -10.41 5.63 10.67
C TYR A 184 -10.24 6.56 9.47
N TYR A 185 -10.48 7.87 9.62
CA TYR A 185 -10.45 8.87 8.54
C TYR A 185 -9.37 9.94 8.72
N GLN A 186 -8.71 10.00 9.87
CA GLN A 186 -7.68 10.99 10.15
C GLN A 186 -6.49 10.79 9.20
N VAL A 187 -5.94 9.58 9.14
CA VAL A 187 -5.00 9.14 8.09
C VAL A 187 -5.54 7.85 7.49
N VAL A 188 -5.72 7.82 6.18
CA VAL A 188 -6.27 6.64 5.48
C VAL A 188 -5.18 5.72 4.96
N GLU A 189 -4.12 6.29 4.39
CA GLU A 189 -2.96 5.55 3.91
C GLU A 189 -1.67 6.24 4.37
N LEU A 190 -0.70 5.45 4.79
CA LEU A 190 0.70 5.82 4.83
C LEU A 190 1.37 5.18 3.62
N ALA A 191 2.17 5.95 2.90
CA ALA A 191 2.93 5.42 1.78
C ALA A 191 4.40 5.82 1.88
N VAL A 192 5.30 4.92 1.47
CA VAL A 192 6.74 5.16 1.42
C VAL A 192 7.24 5.12 -0.02
N GLU A 193 8.02 6.11 -0.39
CA GLU A 193 8.56 6.25 -1.75
C GLU A 193 9.64 5.20 -2.02
N ASN A 194 9.59 4.57 -3.20
CA ASN A 194 10.50 3.55 -3.73
C ASN A 194 10.56 2.22 -2.96
N GLY A 195 9.98 2.16 -1.76
CA GLY A 195 9.99 0.96 -0.92
C GLY A 195 10.83 1.09 0.34
N ALA A 196 10.83 0.04 1.16
CA ALA A 196 11.48 0.01 2.46
C ALA A 196 11.98 -1.38 2.82
N ASP A 197 13.13 -1.47 3.45
CA ASP A 197 13.51 -2.65 4.22
C ASP A 197 12.66 -2.69 5.51
N VAL A 198 11.87 -3.73 5.65
CA VAL A 198 10.91 -3.89 6.77
C VAL A 198 11.42 -4.78 7.89
N ASN A 199 12.60 -5.42 7.73
CA ASN A 199 13.09 -6.46 8.64
C ASN A 199 13.22 -5.98 10.09
N GLU A 200 13.59 -4.73 10.32
CA GLU A 200 13.73 -4.19 11.68
C GLU A 200 12.39 -3.84 12.32
N SER A 201 11.40 -3.44 11.52
CA SER A 201 10.10 -2.96 12.00
C SER A 201 8.99 -4.01 11.94
N VAL A 202 9.17 -5.10 11.18
CA VAL A 202 8.17 -6.17 11.10
C VAL A 202 8.06 -6.91 12.43
N ILE A 203 6.83 -7.14 12.87
CA ILE A 203 6.47 -7.84 14.11
C ILE A 203 6.02 -9.25 13.77
N SER A 204 5.09 -9.37 12.83
CA SER A 204 4.58 -10.66 12.35
C SER A 204 4.30 -10.64 10.87
N VAL A 205 4.32 -11.82 10.28
CA VAL A 205 3.80 -12.09 8.94
C VAL A 205 2.85 -13.26 9.04
N ASP A 206 1.58 -13.00 8.82
CA ASP A 206 0.51 -13.98 8.98
C ASP A 206 -0.09 -14.33 7.62
N LEU A 207 -0.32 -15.63 7.38
CA LEU A 207 -1.15 -16.07 6.26
C LEU A 207 -2.61 -15.89 6.65
N MET A 208 -3.30 -15.02 5.95
CA MET A 208 -4.69 -14.64 6.24
C MET A 208 -5.61 -14.84 5.05
N GLN A 209 -6.86 -15.18 5.33
CA GLN A 209 -7.92 -15.33 4.35
C GLN A 209 -9.23 -14.74 4.89
N CYS A 210 -10.05 -14.15 4.02
CA CYS A 210 -11.42 -13.80 4.37
C CYS A 210 -12.40 -14.79 3.73
N GLY A 211 -13.20 -15.45 4.56
CA GLY A 211 -14.26 -16.38 4.17
C GLY A 211 -15.66 -15.88 4.54
N GLY A 212 -16.62 -16.80 4.58
CA GLY A 212 -18.01 -16.51 4.99
C GLY A 212 -18.13 -16.00 6.43
N ASP A 213 -17.28 -16.50 7.32
CA ASP A 213 -17.25 -16.16 8.76
C ASP A 213 -16.31 -14.97 9.08
N GLY A 214 -15.86 -14.24 8.05
CA GLY A 214 -14.94 -13.12 8.21
C GLY A 214 -13.47 -13.47 7.98
N MET A 215 -12.58 -12.66 8.53
CA MET A 215 -11.14 -12.78 8.40
C MET A 215 -10.60 -13.87 9.34
N LYS A 216 -9.74 -14.74 8.82
CA LYS A 216 -9.10 -15.84 9.56
C LYS A 216 -7.58 -15.81 9.35
N THR A 217 -6.81 -16.01 10.41
CA THR A 217 -5.39 -16.35 10.34
C THR A 217 -5.28 -17.86 10.14
N LEU A 218 -4.61 -18.27 9.07
CA LEU A 218 -4.38 -19.67 8.71
C LEU A 218 -3.05 -20.19 9.28
N GLY A 219 -2.10 -19.32 9.51
CA GLY A 219 -0.80 -19.63 10.08
C GLY A 219 0.06 -18.38 10.20
N ASN A 220 1.09 -18.47 11.04
CA ASN A 220 2.12 -17.43 11.17
C ASN A 220 3.39 -17.97 10.49
N ILE A 221 4.02 -17.19 9.63
CA ILE A 221 5.24 -17.54 8.91
C ILE A 221 6.45 -16.73 9.36
N PHE A 222 6.24 -15.71 10.19
CA PHE A 222 7.28 -14.94 10.87
C PHE A 222 6.70 -14.20 12.07
N GLU A 223 7.36 -14.33 13.23
CA GLU A 223 7.12 -13.55 14.44
C GLU A 223 8.46 -13.16 15.07
N LYS A 224 8.56 -11.94 15.59
CA LYS A 224 9.78 -11.37 16.19
C LYS A 224 9.74 -11.45 17.71
#